data_05f1cf99e15d4a411da0d9dd1f52164d
#
_entry.id   05f1cf99e15d4a411da0d9dd1f52164d
#
_cell.length_a   1.000
_cell.length_b   1.000
_cell.length_c   1.000
_cell.angle_alpha   90.00
_cell.angle_beta   90.00
_cell.angle_gamma   90.00
#
_symmetry.space_group_name_H-M   'P 1'
#
loop_
_entity.id
_entity.type
_entity.pdbx_description
1 polymer ?
#
loop_
_entity_poly.entity_id
_entity_poly.type
_entity_poly.pdbx_seq_one_letter_code
_entity_poly.pdbx_strand_id
1 'polypeptide(L)'
;FSAILKAAPELPAVIYNSPYYGFATRADLFFELRREHPNLIGFKEFGGADDLRYAAEHITSQDDEVSLMVGVDTQVFHGFVNCNATGAITGVGNALPKEVLQLVALCEKAAKGDLVARRQAQELESALAVLSSFDEGVDLVLYYKQLMVLNGDSAYELHFNESDALSDAQRRYVETQYAL
;
A
#
# COMPACT_ATOMS: atom_id res chain seq x y z
N PHE A 1 -0.70 21.54 0.25
CA PHE A 1 0.46 20.89 -0.41
C PHE A 1 1.63 21.86 -0.54
N SER A 2 1.52 23.00 -1.25
CA SER A 2 2.65 23.89 -1.53
C SER A 2 3.44 24.35 -0.32
N ALA A 3 2.78 24.64 0.83
CA ALA A 3 3.49 25.04 2.05
C ALA A 3 4.42 23.91 2.58
N ILE A 4 3.99 22.65 2.48
CA ILE A 4 4.77 21.48 2.90
C ILE A 4 5.94 21.27 1.92
N LEU A 5 5.68 21.29 0.63
CA LEU A 5 6.69 21.08 -0.41
C LEU A 5 7.79 22.14 -0.38
N LYS A 6 7.43 23.41 -0.05
CA LYS A 6 8.38 24.52 0.11
C LYS A 6 9.21 24.47 1.38
N ALA A 7 8.72 23.79 2.42
CA ALA A 7 9.41 23.72 3.71
C ALA A 7 10.73 22.91 3.65
N ALA A 8 10.80 21.93 2.73
CA ALA A 8 11.98 21.10 2.52
C ALA A 8 12.13 20.78 1.02
N PRO A 9 12.51 21.75 0.20
CA PRO A 9 12.52 21.60 -1.26
C PRO A 9 13.57 20.61 -1.79
N GLU A 10 14.57 20.28 -0.97
CA GLU A 10 15.60 19.28 -1.25
C GLU A 10 15.17 17.83 -0.94
N LEU A 11 14.07 17.66 -0.19
CA LEU A 11 13.56 16.32 0.12
C LEU A 11 12.57 15.87 -0.95
N PRO A 12 12.72 14.63 -1.45
CA PRO A 12 11.72 14.04 -2.34
C PRO A 12 10.39 13.88 -1.59
N ALA A 13 9.31 14.25 -2.25
CA ALA A 13 7.96 14.22 -1.69
C ALA A 13 7.02 13.37 -2.53
N VAL A 14 6.11 12.68 -1.87
CA VAL A 14 5.06 11.85 -2.47
C VAL A 14 3.70 12.30 -1.95
N ILE A 15 2.74 12.52 -2.82
CA ILE A 15 1.35 12.74 -2.41
C ILE A 15 0.75 11.39 -1.99
N TYR A 16 0.18 11.34 -0.79
CA TYR A 16 -0.67 10.26 -0.36
C TYR A 16 -2.12 10.57 -0.69
N ASN A 17 -2.66 9.87 -1.68
CA ASN A 17 -4.05 9.95 -2.08
C ASN A 17 -4.84 8.83 -1.39
N SER A 18 -5.87 9.20 -0.61
CA SER A 18 -6.64 8.25 0.17
C SER A 18 -8.10 8.65 0.22
N PRO A 19 -9.04 7.72 0.01
CA PRO A 19 -10.48 7.99 0.08
C PRO A 19 -10.94 8.40 1.49
N TYR A 20 -10.17 8.08 2.53
CA TYR A 20 -10.51 8.43 3.91
C TYR A 20 -10.55 9.93 4.21
N TYR A 21 -9.89 10.75 3.37
CA TYR A 21 -9.84 12.19 3.61
C TYR A 21 -10.93 12.98 2.88
N GLY A 22 -11.81 12.30 2.13
CA GLY A 22 -12.89 12.94 1.39
C GLY A 22 -12.42 13.87 0.26
N PHE A 23 -11.14 13.78 -0.14
CA PHE A 23 -10.52 14.55 -1.19
C PHE A 23 -9.59 13.66 -2.00
N ALA A 24 -9.77 13.69 -3.31
CA ALA A 24 -8.90 12.98 -4.24
C ALA A 24 -8.04 13.98 -5.03
N THR A 25 -6.72 13.80 -4.97
CA THR A 25 -5.80 14.51 -5.85
C THR A 25 -5.91 13.93 -7.25
N ARG A 26 -6.32 14.76 -8.22
CA ARG A 26 -6.42 14.37 -9.63
C ARG A 26 -5.23 14.95 -10.41
N ALA A 27 -5.09 14.53 -11.66
CA ALA A 27 -3.93 14.83 -12.48
C ALA A 27 -3.67 16.34 -12.68
N ASP A 28 -4.72 17.14 -12.85
CA ASP A 28 -4.61 18.59 -12.99
C ASP A 28 -3.92 19.26 -11.80
N LEU A 29 -4.39 18.97 -10.58
CA LEU A 29 -3.76 19.46 -9.35
C LEU A 29 -2.35 18.89 -9.16
N PHE A 30 -2.14 17.60 -9.46
CA PHE A 30 -0.83 16.99 -9.33
C PHE A 30 0.20 17.72 -10.20
N PHE A 31 -0.09 17.95 -11.48
CA PHE A 31 0.83 18.62 -12.40
C PHE A 31 0.96 20.12 -12.14
N GLU A 32 -0.06 20.78 -11.61
CA GLU A 32 0.06 22.14 -11.11
C GLU A 32 1.11 22.22 -9.99
N LEU A 33 1.01 21.36 -9.01
CA LEU A 33 1.95 21.28 -7.88
C LEU A 33 3.36 20.89 -8.34
N ARG A 34 3.50 19.87 -9.21
CA ARG A 34 4.80 19.40 -9.67
C ARG A 34 5.55 20.45 -10.48
N ARG A 35 4.86 21.27 -11.27
CA ARG A 35 5.46 22.39 -12.03
C ARG A 35 6.09 23.43 -11.10
N GLU A 36 5.48 23.70 -9.96
CA GLU A 36 5.98 24.63 -8.96
C GLU A 36 6.99 23.98 -7.99
N HIS A 37 6.91 22.68 -7.80
CA HIS A 37 7.66 21.90 -6.81
C HIS A 37 8.27 20.65 -7.44
N PRO A 38 9.47 20.74 -8.06
CA PRO A 38 10.12 19.60 -8.70
C PRO A 38 10.47 18.45 -7.75
N ASN A 39 10.50 18.71 -6.43
CA ASN A 39 10.69 17.69 -5.40
C ASN A 39 9.46 16.79 -5.20
N LEU A 40 8.31 17.09 -5.79
CA LEU A 40 7.16 16.18 -5.83
C LEU A 40 7.42 15.09 -6.88
N ILE A 41 7.88 13.92 -6.47
CA ILE A 41 8.37 12.85 -7.34
C ILE A 41 7.50 11.59 -7.35
N GLY A 42 6.38 11.58 -6.66
CA GLY A 42 5.59 10.36 -6.59
C GLY A 42 4.16 10.55 -6.10
N PHE A 43 3.41 9.48 -6.29
CA PHE A 43 2.01 9.38 -5.95
C PHE A 43 1.74 8.03 -5.29
N LYS A 44 1.34 8.02 -4.01
CA LYS A 44 0.84 6.83 -3.32
C LYS A 44 -0.68 6.79 -3.45
N GLU A 45 -1.20 5.77 -4.10
CA GLU A 45 -2.64 5.58 -4.26
C GLU A 45 -3.16 4.55 -3.25
N PHE A 46 -4.07 4.96 -2.39
CA PHE A 46 -4.77 4.11 -1.42
C PHE A 46 -6.24 3.87 -1.82
N GLY A 47 -6.58 4.04 -3.09
CA GLY A 47 -7.85 3.63 -3.68
C GLY A 47 -7.79 2.21 -4.21
N GLY A 48 -8.92 1.74 -4.74
CA GLY A 48 -9.01 0.43 -5.40
C GLY A 48 -8.35 0.40 -6.77
N ALA A 49 -8.64 -0.68 -7.52
CA ALA A 49 -8.08 -0.90 -8.85
C ALA A 49 -8.35 0.24 -9.83
N ASP A 50 -9.53 0.86 -9.77
CA ASP A 50 -9.90 1.97 -10.66
C ASP A 50 -9.09 3.24 -10.37
N ASP A 51 -8.78 3.52 -9.11
CA ASP A 51 -7.95 4.69 -8.73
C ASP A 51 -6.49 4.48 -9.12
N LEU A 52 -5.95 3.27 -8.92
CA LEU A 52 -4.62 2.91 -9.41
C LEU A 52 -4.52 3.02 -10.93
N ARG A 53 -5.54 2.53 -11.66
CA ARG A 53 -5.60 2.69 -13.12
C ARG A 53 -5.65 4.16 -13.52
N TYR A 54 -6.46 4.97 -12.83
CA TYR A 54 -6.50 6.40 -13.08
C TYR A 54 -5.14 7.07 -12.88
N ALA A 55 -4.45 6.78 -11.76
CA ALA A 55 -3.14 7.33 -11.49
C ALA A 55 -2.10 6.91 -12.56
N ALA A 56 -2.14 5.65 -12.98
CA ALA A 56 -1.30 5.15 -14.07
C ALA A 56 -1.59 5.86 -15.39
N GLU A 57 -2.87 5.93 -15.80
CA GLU A 57 -3.29 6.48 -17.08
C GLU A 57 -3.07 8.00 -17.19
N HIS A 58 -3.34 8.74 -16.11
CA HIS A 58 -3.40 10.20 -16.16
C HIS A 58 -2.26 10.92 -15.45
N ILE A 59 -1.47 10.24 -14.63
CA ILE A 59 -0.35 10.85 -13.90
C ILE A 59 0.97 10.23 -14.34
N THR A 60 1.23 8.98 -14.00
CA THR A 60 2.57 8.39 -14.20
C THR A 60 2.89 8.02 -15.64
N SER A 61 1.90 7.84 -16.52
CA SER A 61 2.14 7.72 -17.97
C SER A 61 2.48 9.05 -18.66
N GLN A 62 2.26 10.19 -18.00
CA GLN A 62 2.55 11.52 -18.55
C GLN A 62 3.95 12.02 -18.17
N ASP A 63 4.58 11.42 -17.16
CA ASP A 63 5.88 11.82 -16.63
C ASP A 63 6.61 10.61 -16.03
N ASP A 64 7.62 10.11 -16.74
CA ASP A 64 8.41 8.94 -16.37
C ASP A 64 9.25 9.13 -15.10
N GLU A 65 9.41 10.36 -14.63
CA GLU A 65 10.08 10.67 -13.36
C GLU A 65 9.16 10.54 -12.15
N VAL A 66 7.85 10.35 -12.37
CA VAL A 66 6.87 10.21 -11.29
C VAL A 66 6.65 8.74 -10.96
N SER A 67 6.96 8.38 -9.71
CA SER A 67 6.74 7.03 -9.18
C SER A 67 5.31 6.83 -8.71
N LEU A 68 4.67 5.73 -9.13
CA LEU A 68 3.42 5.25 -8.55
C LEU A 68 3.72 4.22 -7.45
N MET A 69 3.12 4.42 -6.27
CA MET A 69 3.20 3.49 -5.15
C MET A 69 1.81 2.95 -4.81
N VAL A 70 1.71 1.63 -4.70
CA VAL A 70 0.48 0.97 -4.25
C VAL A 70 0.34 1.16 -2.75
N GLY A 71 -0.81 1.67 -2.32
CA GLY A 71 -1.11 1.93 -0.91
C GLY A 71 -2.08 0.91 -0.30
N VAL A 72 -2.76 0.10 -1.10
CA VAL A 72 -3.72 -0.93 -0.65
C VAL A 72 -3.10 -2.31 -0.81
N ASP A 73 -3.02 -3.05 0.27
CA ASP A 73 -2.33 -4.35 0.33
C ASP A 73 -2.90 -5.39 -0.66
N THR A 74 -4.21 -5.35 -0.92
CA THR A 74 -4.90 -6.26 -1.85
C THR A 74 -4.70 -5.89 -3.32
N GLN A 75 -3.95 -4.83 -3.65
CA GLN A 75 -3.78 -4.32 -5.00
C GLN A 75 -2.32 -4.35 -5.49
N VAL A 76 -1.43 -5.04 -4.81
CA VAL A 76 0.01 -5.07 -5.15
C VAL A 76 0.23 -5.63 -6.55
N PHE A 77 -0.36 -6.79 -6.85
CA PHE A 77 -0.25 -7.40 -8.19
C PHE A 77 -0.81 -6.47 -9.28
N HIS A 78 -2.01 -5.92 -9.07
CA HIS A 78 -2.64 -5.02 -10.03
C HIS A 78 -1.77 -3.77 -10.27
N GLY A 79 -1.26 -3.16 -9.21
CA GLY A 79 -0.44 -1.97 -9.31
C GLY A 79 0.84 -2.19 -10.11
N PHE A 80 1.61 -3.23 -9.79
CA PHE A 80 2.86 -3.51 -10.49
C PHE A 80 2.66 -4.00 -11.93
N VAL A 81 1.74 -4.95 -12.14
CA VAL A 81 1.63 -5.65 -13.43
C VAL A 81 0.79 -4.88 -14.45
N ASN A 82 -0.24 -4.14 -13.97
CA ASN A 82 -1.18 -3.47 -14.86
C ASN A 82 -1.05 -1.95 -14.84
N CYS A 83 -0.48 -1.36 -13.78
CA CYS A 83 -0.41 0.08 -13.58
C CYS A 83 1.03 0.62 -13.53
N ASN A 84 2.03 -0.23 -13.79
CA ASN A 84 3.45 0.15 -13.79
C ASN A 84 3.91 0.80 -12.47
N ALA A 85 3.34 0.37 -11.33
CA ALA A 85 3.78 0.84 -10.03
C ALA A 85 5.24 0.40 -9.76
N THR A 86 5.99 1.27 -9.09
CA THR A 86 7.42 1.07 -8.78
C THR A 86 7.64 0.74 -7.31
N GLY A 87 6.61 0.77 -6.48
CA GLY A 87 6.68 0.47 -5.07
C GLY A 87 5.32 0.14 -4.45
N ALA A 88 5.36 -0.39 -3.23
CA ALA A 88 4.19 -0.62 -2.40
C ALA A 88 4.46 -0.20 -0.95
N ILE A 89 3.44 0.33 -0.28
CA ILE A 89 3.48 0.67 1.14
C ILE A 89 2.35 -0.10 1.79
N THR A 90 2.68 -1.21 2.42
CA THR A 90 1.75 -2.23 2.88
C THR A 90 1.68 -2.31 4.41
N GLY A 91 0.49 -2.59 4.94
CA GLY A 91 0.27 -2.85 6.37
C GLY A 91 0.67 -4.28 6.76
N VAL A 92 0.28 -5.29 5.97
CA VAL A 92 0.60 -6.71 6.24
C VAL A 92 2.10 -6.98 6.23
N GLY A 93 2.89 -6.17 5.52
CA GLY A 93 4.35 -6.24 5.51
C GLY A 93 5.03 -6.00 6.87
N ASN A 94 4.33 -5.42 7.85
CA ASN A 94 4.82 -5.34 9.23
C ASN A 94 4.95 -6.74 9.87
N ALA A 95 3.99 -7.60 9.64
CA ALA A 95 3.97 -8.96 10.21
C ALA A 95 4.61 -10.00 9.28
N LEU A 96 4.43 -9.87 7.98
CA LEU A 96 4.86 -10.82 6.95
C LEU A 96 5.80 -10.17 5.91
N PRO A 97 6.94 -9.59 6.35
CA PRO A 97 7.82 -8.83 5.44
C PRO A 97 8.44 -9.71 4.35
N LYS A 98 8.71 -10.98 4.62
CA LYS A 98 9.32 -11.89 3.62
C LYS A 98 8.35 -12.20 2.48
N GLU A 99 7.11 -12.47 2.82
CA GLU A 99 6.02 -12.77 1.88
C GLU A 99 5.71 -11.57 1.00
N VAL A 100 5.64 -10.37 1.61
CA VAL A 100 5.42 -9.13 0.85
C VAL A 100 6.59 -8.81 -0.08
N LEU A 101 7.83 -8.93 0.38
CA LEU A 101 9.01 -8.74 -0.47
C LEU A 101 9.06 -9.75 -1.62
N GLN A 102 8.68 -11.02 -1.34
CA GLN A 102 8.56 -12.04 -2.38
C GLN A 102 7.47 -11.69 -3.39
N LEU A 103 6.30 -11.23 -2.92
CA LEU A 103 5.21 -10.80 -3.79
C LEU A 103 5.67 -9.67 -4.73
N VAL A 104 6.29 -8.64 -4.19
CA VAL A 104 6.83 -7.52 -4.99
C VAL A 104 7.83 -8.02 -6.03
N ALA A 105 8.79 -8.85 -5.64
CA ALA A 105 9.79 -9.39 -6.56
C ALA A 105 9.18 -10.26 -7.69
N LEU A 106 8.11 -11.01 -7.38
CA LEU A 106 7.36 -11.76 -8.39
C LEU A 106 6.58 -10.84 -9.32
N CYS A 107 5.94 -9.79 -8.77
CA CYS A 107 5.22 -8.81 -9.56
C CYS A 107 6.14 -8.04 -10.52
N GLU A 108 7.34 -7.65 -10.09
CA GLU A 108 8.35 -7.01 -10.96
C GLU A 108 8.77 -7.89 -12.13
N LYS A 109 8.94 -9.21 -11.90
CA LYS A 109 9.23 -10.16 -12.98
C LYS A 109 8.03 -10.35 -13.90
N ALA A 110 6.83 -10.44 -13.33
CA ALA A 110 5.58 -10.58 -14.07
C ALA A 110 5.33 -9.37 -14.98
N ALA A 111 5.61 -8.16 -14.51
CA ALA A 111 5.52 -6.92 -15.30
C ALA A 111 6.48 -6.90 -16.50
N LYS A 112 7.61 -7.64 -16.40
CA LYS A 112 8.57 -7.83 -17.49
C LYS A 112 8.24 -9.01 -18.41
N GLY A 113 7.06 -9.64 -18.23
CA GLY A 113 6.57 -10.71 -19.10
C GLY A 113 6.83 -12.14 -18.62
N ASP A 114 7.36 -12.34 -17.41
CA ASP A 114 7.54 -13.69 -16.85
C ASP A 114 6.20 -14.29 -16.42
N LEU A 115 5.69 -15.25 -17.20
CA LEU A 115 4.40 -15.89 -16.97
C LEU A 115 4.40 -16.83 -15.74
N VAL A 116 5.56 -17.38 -15.38
CA VAL A 116 5.68 -18.22 -14.18
C VAL A 116 5.60 -17.33 -12.95
N ALA A 117 6.36 -16.25 -12.92
CA ALA A 117 6.30 -15.26 -11.85
C ALA A 117 4.91 -14.64 -11.73
N ARG A 118 4.24 -14.38 -12.86
CA ARG A 118 2.87 -13.85 -12.87
C ARG A 118 1.90 -14.76 -12.12
N ARG A 119 1.92 -16.07 -12.39
CA ARG A 119 1.07 -17.04 -11.70
C ARG A 119 1.42 -17.13 -10.21
N GLN A 120 2.71 -17.21 -9.89
CA GLN A 120 3.17 -17.29 -8.50
C GLN A 120 2.79 -16.02 -7.70
N ALA A 121 2.87 -14.84 -8.30
CA ALA A 121 2.44 -13.60 -7.67
C ALA A 121 0.94 -13.61 -7.36
N GLN A 122 0.11 -14.06 -8.30
CA GLN A 122 -1.34 -14.19 -8.10
C GLN A 122 -1.70 -15.20 -7.00
N GLU A 123 -0.99 -16.33 -6.97
CA GLU A 123 -1.18 -17.35 -5.92
C GLU A 123 -0.80 -16.80 -4.54
N LEU A 124 0.33 -16.09 -4.43
CA LEU A 124 0.79 -15.51 -3.17
C LEU A 124 -0.12 -14.35 -2.71
N GLU A 125 -0.52 -13.44 -3.59
CA GLU A 125 -1.47 -12.38 -3.25
C GLU A 125 -2.81 -12.95 -2.79
N SER A 126 -3.30 -14.01 -3.45
CA SER A 126 -4.53 -14.70 -3.04
C SER A 126 -4.40 -15.35 -1.67
N ALA A 127 -3.23 -15.92 -1.35
CA ALA A 127 -2.97 -16.49 -0.02
C ALA A 127 -2.94 -15.42 1.08
N LEU A 128 -2.45 -14.22 0.76
CA LEU A 128 -2.40 -13.09 1.71
C LEU A 128 -3.73 -12.32 1.79
N ALA A 129 -4.70 -12.56 0.90
CA ALA A 129 -5.84 -11.69 0.65
C ALA A 129 -6.62 -11.29 1.91
N VAL A 130 -6.88 -12.23 2.84
CA VAL A 130 -7.62 -11.93 4.07
C VAL A 130 -6.81 -11.02 4.99
N LEU A 131 -5.52 -11.31 5.20
CA LEU A 131 -4.64 -10.52 6.06
C LEU A 131 -4.38 -9.14 5.45
N SER A 132 -4.25 -9.07 4.13
CA SER A 132 -4.10 -7.83 3.37
C SER A 132 -5.34 -6.94 3.48
N SER A 133 -6.56 -7.53 3.49
CA SER A 133 -7.81 -6.76 3.57
C SER A 133 -8.03 -6.03 4.89
N PHE A 134 -7.24 -6.33 5.92
CA PHE A 134 -7.31 -5.61 7.19
C PHE A 134 -6.96 -4.12 7.07
N ASP A 135 -6.22 -3.71 6.02
CA ASP A 135 -5.88 -2.31 5.79
C ASP A 135 -7.08 -1.46 5.32
N GLU A 136 -8.14 -2.11 4.84
CA GLU A 136 -9.37 -1.46 4.40
C GLU A 136 -10.38 -1.20 5.53
N GLY A 137 -10.09 -1.71 6.75
CA GLY A 137 -10.96 -1.62 7.92
C GLY A 137 -10.59 -0.51 8.90
N VAL A 138 -11.55 -0.13 9.75
CA VAL A 138 -11.34 0.90 10.79
C VAL A 138 -10.36 0.44 11.89
N ASP A 139 -10.25 -0.86 12.11
CA ASP A 139 -9.40 -1.48 13.13
C ASP A 139 -8.04 -1.94 12.58
N LEU A 140 -7.63 -1.42 11.41
CA LEU A 140 -6.43 -1.87 10.70
C LEU A 140 -5.18 -1.95 11.60
N VAL A 141 -4.94 -0.95 12.44
CA VAL A 141 -3.77 -0.90 13.33
C VAL A 141 -3.82 -2.02 14.36
N LEU A 142 -5.00 -2.31 14.92
CA LEU A 142 -5.19 -3.36 15.93
C LEU A 142 -4.98 -4.75 15.31
N TYR A 143 -5.47 -4.97 14.09
CA TYR A 143 -5.26 -6.21 13.36
C TYR A 143 -3.78 -6.45 13.06
N TYR A 144 -3.06 -5.46 12.54
CA TYR A 144 -1.64 -5.63 12.24
C TYR A 144 -0.78 -5.78 13.50
N LYS A 145 -1.12 -5.09 14.59
CA LYS A 145 -0.48 -5.33 15.90
C LYS A 145 -0.71 -6.75 16.39
N GLN A 146 -1.92 -7.29 16.25
CA GLN A 146 -2.22 -8.68 16.60
C GLN A 146 -1.39 -9.68 15.75
N LEU A 147 -1.21 -9.42 14.47
CA LEU A 147 -0.33 -10.24 13.62
C LEU A 147 1.13 -10.18 14.07
N MET A 148 1.62 -9.01 14.53
CA MET A 148 2.96 -8.89 15.10
C MET A 148 3.13 -9.71 16.38
N VAL A 149 2.09 -9.72 17.25
CA VAL A 149 2.08 -10.55 18.46
C VAL A 149 2.11 -12.03 18.10
N LEU A 150 1.32 -12.47 17.13
CA LEU A 150 1.32 -13.87 16.64
C LEU A 150 2.68 -14.26 16.02
N ASN A 151 3.38 -13.31 15.46
CA ASN A 151 4.76 -13.48 14.95
C ASN A 151 5.83 -13.53 16.05
N GLY A 152 5.44 -13.37 17.32
CA GLY A 152 6.30 -13.50 18.49
C GLY A 152 6.79 -12.17 19.08
N ASP A 153 6.34 -11.03 18.60
CA ASP A 153 6.69 -9.72 19.15
C ASP A 153 5.62 -9.20 20.12
N SER A 154 5.72 -9.61 21.38
CA SER A 154 4.77 -9.24 22.44
C SER A 154 4.76 -7.75 22.79
N ALA A 155 5.74 -6.95 22.34
CA ALA A 155 5.74 -5.50 22.55
C ALA A 155 4.53 -4.82 21.88
N TYR A 156 3.98 -5.44 20.83
CA TYR A 156 2.79 -4.94 20.13
C TYR A 156 1.46 -5.20 20.86
N GLU A 157 1.46 -5.87 22.01
CA GLU A 157 0.30 -5.93 22.93
C GLU A 157 -0.01 -4.56 23.55
N LEU A 158 0.97 -3.65 23.60
CA LEU A 158 0.80 -2.31 24.13
C LEU A 158 -0.04 -1.44 23.17
N HIS A 159 -1.04 -0.76 23.70
CA HIS A 159 -1.88 0.18 22.98
C HIS A 159 -1.75 1.58 23.58
N PHE A 160 -1.92 2.61 22.75
CA PHE A 160 -1.89 3.99 23.22
C PHE A 160 -3.08 4.30 24.13
N ASN A 161 -4.27 3.81 23.76
CA ASN A 161 -5.45 3.85 24.62
C ASN A 161 -5.75 2.44 25.15
N GLU A 162 -6.01 2.31 26.44
CA GLU A 162 -6.35 1.01 27.05
C GLU A 162 -7.63 0.39 26.49
N SER A 163 -8.53 1.23 25.95
CA SER A 163 -9.77 0.80 25.28
C SER A 163 -9.54 0.27 23.86
N ASP A 164 -8.38 0.51 23.24
CA ASP A 164 -8.07 0.09 21.88
C ASP A 164 -7.70 -1.39 21.90
N ALA A 165 -8.67 -2.25 21.73
CA ALA A 165 -8.45 -3.70 21.70
C ALA A 165 -9.41 -4.37 20.72
N LEU A 166 -8.92 -5.39 20.03
CA LEU A 166 -9.77 -6.30 19.29
C LEU A 166 -10.68 -7.08 20.26
N SER A 167 -11.92 -7.31 19.87
CA SER A 167 -12.81 -8.23 20.56
C SER A 167 -12.28 -9.66 20.47
N ASP A 168 -12.75 -10.53 21.38
CA ASP A 168 -12.37 -11.96 21.35
C ASP A 168 -12.74 -12.64 20.01
N ALA A 169 -13.81 -12.21 19.37
CA ALA A 169 -14.20 -12.73 18.06
C ALA A 169 -13.21 -12.32 16.97
N GLN A 170 -12.78 -11.06 16.97
CA GLN A 170 -11.78 -10.56 16.02
C GLN A 170 -10.43 -11.23 16.23
N ARG A 171 -9.97 -11.40 17.48
CA ARG A 171 -8.71 -12.12 17.78
C ARG A 171 -8.74 -13.54 17.24
N ARG A 172 -9.79 -14.33 17.57
CA ARG A 172 -9.93 -15.69 17.05
C ARG A 172 -9.97 -15.73 15.53
N TYR A 173 -10.59 -14.75 14.90
CA TYR A 173 -10.61 -14.66 13.43
C TYR A 173 -9.20 -14.48 12.87
N VAL A 174 -8.45 -13.50 13.40
CA VAL A 174 -7.05 -13.26 12.98
C VAL A 174 -6.18 -14.49 13.17
N GLU A 175 -6.25 -15.12 14.36
CA GLU A 175 -5.50 -16.36 14.67
C GLU A 175 -5.80 -17.48 13.66
N THR A 176 -7.08 -17.65 13.31
CA THR A 176 -7.51 -18.64 12.32
C THR A 176 -6.96 -18.32 10.94
N GLN A 177 -7.05 -17.06 10.50
CA GLN A 177 -6.58 -16.67 9.17
C GLN A 177 -5.06 -16.68 9.06
N TYR A 178 -4.36 -16.36 10.14
CA TYR A 178 -2.89 -16.41 10.18
C TYR A 178 -2.33 -17.83 10.12
N ALA A 179 -3.09 -18.82 10.63
CA ALA A 179 -2.69 -20.23 10.64
C ALA A 179 -2.92 -20.96 9.30
N LEU A 180 -3.68 -20.38 8.38
CA LEU A 180 -3.94 -20.91 7.02
C LEU A 180 -2.81 -20.56 6.06
#